data_072f0659d5d5d684c76db0ea6e21f296
#
_entry.id   072f0659d5d5d684c76db0ea6e21f296
#
_cell.length_a   1.000
_cell.length_b   1.000
_cell.length_c   1.000
_cell.angle_alpha   90.00
_cell.angle_beta   90.00
_cell.angle_gamma   90.00
#
_symmetry.space_group_name_H-M   'P 1'
#
loop_
_entity.id
_entity.type
_entity.pdbx_description
1 polymer ?
#
loop_
_entity_poly.entity_id
_entity_poly.type
_entity_poly.pdbx_seq_one_letter_code
_entity_poly.pdbx_strand_id
1 'polypeptide(L)'
;MIDRLTDISSTFGAFLDSEAFWLVLLVFYPIYGLLYRRRSAMMAFVVAFSLLFAYKVGGLIALSVLVKAVVDYWLSVWLSNIRSRSRRRALLVCCVLLSVGVLVWFKCDGGMMQSVASIVGANFRLTDIVVPVGISFYTFRSVSYMVDVYRGVIIAPRRMLDYVFYLTYFPVLVAGPIVRAAEFFPQLEGNRRITPPMLYAGLFLMMKGLLKKAVVADYLAQFNNLVFDNPAGYSGTEALLALLGYSAQIYLDFSGYSDIAIGMSRTLGIELPLNFRSPYKSVSITEFWRRWHISLSSWLRDYIYIPLGGSRCGRWRTRFNLLLTMAVGGAWHGAGFTFVVWGLAHGMALVVQKAFSPLVSRLRAPRQVWIAA
;
A
#
# COMPACT_ATOMS: atom_id res chain seq x y z
N MET A 1 1.35 -12.46 -17.90
CA MET A 1 1.74 -12.32 -16.47
C MET A 1 1.57 -10.87 -15.97
N ILE A 2 1.97 -9.87 -16.76
CA ILE A 2 1.61 -8.46 -16.53
C ILE A 2 0.08 -8.30 -16.59
N ASP A 3 -0.58 -9.02 -17.48
CA ASP A 3 -2.03 -8.97 -17.72
C ASP A 3 -2.89 -9.27 -16.46
N ARG A 4 -2.48 -10.17 -15.56
CA ARG A 4 -3.30 -10.52 -14.37
C ARG A 4 -3.20 -9.52 -13.23
N LEU A 5 -2.06 -8.83 -13.06
CA LEU A 5 -1.96 -7.74 -12.06
C LEU A 5 -2.60 -6.45 -12.58
N THR A 6 -2.53 -6.22 -13.88
CA THR A 6 -3.30 -5.19 -14.58
C THR A 6 -4.78 -5.49 -14.53
N ASP A 7 -5.19 -6.76 -14.59
CA ASP A 7 -6.59 -7.18 -14.56
C ASP A 7 -7.27 -6.90 -13.21
N ILE A 8 -6.59 -7.13 -12.06
CA ILE A 8 -7.14 -6.80 -10.73
C ILE A 8 -7.18 -5.28 -10.52
N SER A 9 -6.15 -4.54 -10.93
CA SER A 9 -6.16 -3.08 -10.84
C SER A 9 -7.15 -2.46 -11.83
N SER A 10 -7.32 -3.05 -13.01
CA SER A 10 -8.32 -2.66 -13.99
C SER A 10 -9.74 -3.01 -13.52
N THR A 11 -9.96 -4.19 -12.95
CA THR A 11 -11.26 -4.59 -12.38
C THR A 11 -11.66 -3.70 -11.20
N PHE A 12 -10.72 -3.35 -10.33
CA PHE A 12 -10.99 -2.42 -9.24
C PHE A 12 -11.17 -0.99 -9.74
N GLY A 13 -10.36 -0.56 -10.72
CA GLY A 13 -10.54 0.71 -11.43
C GLY A 13 -11.93 0.80 -12.05
N ALA A 14 -12.28 -0.17 -12.88
CA ALA A 14 -13.59 -0.26 -13.52
C ALA A 14 -14.73 -0.28 -12.50
N PHE A 15 -14.52 -0.84 -11.29
CA PHE A 15 -15.54 -0.83 -10.25
C PHE A 15 -15.71 0.56 -9.60
N LEU A 16 -14.62 1.27 -9.31
CA LEU A 16 -14.70 2.66 -8.79
C LEU A 16 -15.24 3.64 -9.84
N ASP A 17 -14.98 3.37 -11.12
CA ASP A 17 -15.49 4.15 -12.23
C ASP A 17 -16.94 3.78 -12.57
N SER A 18 -17.47 2.66 -11.99
CA SER A 18 -18.84 2.24 -12.21
C SER A 18 -19.84 3.14 -11.48
N GLU A 19 -20.89 3.52 -12.17
CA GLU A 19 -22.04 4.23 -11.58
C GLU A 19 -22.63 3.46 -10.39
N ALA A 20 -22.61 2.13 -10.45
CA ALA A 20 -23.12 1.26 -9.41
C ALA A 20 -22.42 1.46 -8.06
N PHE A 21 -21.08 1.67 -8.05
CA PHE A 21 -20.34 1.95 -6.83
C PHE A 21 -20.82 3.25 -6.15
N TRP A 22 -21.01 4.30 -6.93
CA TRP A 22 -21.42 5.60 -6.42
C TRP A 22 -22.88 5.58 -5.95
N LEU A 23 -23.77 4.86 -6.65
CA LEU A 23 -25.15 4.65 -6.21
C LEU A 23 -25.21 3.87 -4.88
N VAL A 24 -24.37 2.85 -4.72
CA VAL A 24 -24.29 2.10 -3.46
C VAL A 24 -23.75 2.98 -2.33
N LEU A 25 -22.81 3.90 -2.59
CA LEU A 25 -22.36 4.87 -1.61
C LEU A 25 -23.46 5.85 -1.19
N LEU A 26 -24.34 6.26 -2.09
CA LEU A 26 -25.50 7.10 -1.75
C LEU A 26 -26.43 6.42 -0.73
N VAL A 27 -26.54 5.09 -0.77
CA VAL A 27 -27.31 4.31 0.22
C VAL A 27 -26.48 4.09 1.50
N PHE A 28 -25.18 3.89 1.35
CA PHE A 28 -24.26 3.66 2.48
C PHE A 28 -24.24 4.84 3.46
N TYR A 29 -24.11 6.08 2.97
CA TYR A 29 -23.95 7.24 3.84
C TYR A 29 -25.14 7.53 4.77
N PRO A 30 -26.41 7.47 4.34
CA PRO A 30 -27.56 7.59 5.25
C PRO A 30 -27.57 6.53 6.35
N ILE A 31 -27.31 5.26 5.99
CA ILE A 31 -27.27 4.16 6.97
C ILE A 31 -26.10 4.37 7.95
N TYR A 32 -24.93 4.75 7.45
CA TYR A 32 -23.79 5.10 8.30
C TYR A 32 -24.14 6.23 9.28
N GLY A 33 -24.81 7.28 8.81
CA GLY A 33 -25.27 8.40 9.63
C GLY A 33 -26.24 7.99 10.74
N LEU A 34 -27.19 7.11 10.44
CA LEU A 34 -28.12 6.56 11.43
C LEU A 34 -27.40 5.72 12.50
N LEU A 35 -26.39 4.96 12.09
CA LEU A 35 -25.63 4.08 12.99
C LEU A 35 -24.46 4.78 13.70
N TYR A 36 -24.09 5.98 13.26
CA TYR A 36 -22.87 6.69 13.68
C TYR A 36 -22.72 6.81 15.21
N ARG A 37 -23.81 7.07 15.93
CA ARG A 37 -23.81 7.18 17.39
C ARG A 37 -23.65 5.82 18.09
N ARG A 38 -23.91 4.70 17.43
CA ARG A 38 -23.78 3.34 17.97
C ARG A 38 -22.51 2.68 17.45
N ARG A 39 -21.37 2.95 18.09
CA ARG A 39 -20.04 2.52 17.63
C ARG A 39 -19.99 1.08 17.11
N SER A 40 -20.45 0.10 17.89
CA SER A 40 -20.38 -1.32 17.50
C SER A 40 -21.23 -1.62 16.28
N ALA A 41 -22.45 -1.06 16.18
CA ALA A 41 -23.34 -1.25 15.02
C ALA A 41 -22.77 -0.59 13.78
N MET A 42 -22.25 0.63 13.89
CA MET A 42 -21.60 1.34 12.80
C MET A 42 -20.39 0.55 12.28
N MET A 43 -19.51 0.06 13.19
CA MET A 43 -18.35 -0.73 12.79
C MET A 43 -18.76 -2.05 12.12
N ALA A 44 -19.74 -2.77 12.68
CA ALA A 44 -20.26 -3.99 12.06
C ALA A 44 -20.84 -3.74 10.68
N PHE A 45 -21.59 -2.65 10.49
CA PHE A 45 -22.11 -2.24 9.19
C PHE A 45 -21.00 -1.96 8.18
N VAL A 46 -19.97 -1.18 8.56
CA VAL A 46 -18.83 -0.89 7.68
C VAL A 46 -18.03 -2.16 7.36
N VAL A 47 -17.85 -3.07 8.33
CA VAL A 47 -17.23 -4.38 8.07
C VAL A 47 -18.05 -5.20 7.08
N ALA A 48 -19.35 -5.30 7.27
CA ALA A 48 -20.23 -6.02 6.34
C ALA A 48 -20.17 -5.42 4.93
N PHE A 49 -20.21 -4.10 4.84
CA PHE A 49 -20.04 -3.39 3.56
C PHE A 49 -18.66 -3.66 2.93
N SER A 50 -17.59 -3.64 3.72
CA SER A 50 -16.23 -3.92 3.26
C SER A 50 -16.07 -5.33 2.71
N LEU A 51 -16.72 -6.32 3.34
CA LEU A 51 -16.71 -7.70 2.88
C LEU A 51 -17.54 -7.90 1.61
N LEU A 52 -18.69 -7.24 1.51
CA LEU A 52 -19.50 -7.22 0.28
C LEU A 52 -18.72 -6.58 -0.87
N PHE A 53 -18.04 -5.45 -0.59
CA PHE A 53 -17.17 -4.79 -1.54
C PHE A 53 -16.03 -5.71 -2.00
N ALA A 54 -15.30 -6.35 -1.05
CA ALA A 54 -14.25 -7.30 -1.36
C ALA A 54 -14.75 -8.47 -2.22
N TYR A 55 -15.94 -9.02 -1.87
CA TYR A 55 -16.57 -10.10 -2.63
C TYR A 55 -16.92 -9.68 -4.06
N LYS A 56 -17.45 -8.47 -4.26
CA LYS A 56 -17.81 -7.96 -5.60
C LYS A 56 -16.56 -7.75 -6.48
N VAL A 57 -15.43 -7.34 -5.91
CA VAL A 57 -14.20 -7.09 -6.66
C VAL A 57 -13.38 -8.36 -6.90
N GLY A 58 -13.33 -9.28 -5.94
CA GLY A 58 -12.41 -10.43 -5.99
C GLY A 58 -13.08 -11.79 -5.73
N GLY A 59 -14.40 -11.87 -5.71
CA GLY A 59 -15.12 -13.12 -5.46
C GLY A 59 -14.92 -13.64 -4.03
N LEU A 60 -15.24 -14.92 -3.84
CA LEU A 60 -15.24 -15.56 -2.52
C LEU A 60 -13.85 -15.55 -1.85
N ILE A 61 -12.77 -15.65 -2.63
CA ILE A 61 -11.40 -15.67 -2.11
C ILE A 61 -11.01 -14.34 -1.43
N ALA A 62 -11.63 -13.23 -1.82
CA ALA A 62 -11.39 -11.93 -1.18
C ALA A 62 -11.84 -11.90 0.29
N LEU A 63 -12.74 -12.82 0.70
CA LEU A 63 -13.15 -12.97 2.10
C LEU A 63 -12.05 -13.57 3.00
N SER A 64 -10.93 -14.05 2.41
CA SER A 64 -9.75 -14.49 3.14
C SER A 64 -9.18 -13.41 4.09
N VAL A 65 -9.42 -12.12 3.79
CA VAL A 65 -9.07 -11.01 4.68
C VAL A 65 -9.77 -11.11 6.05
N LEU A 66 -11.00 -11.61 6.09
CA LEU A 66 -11.72 -11.82 7.36
C LEU A 66 -11.07 -12.93 8.17
N VAL A 67 -10.75 -14.07 7.53
CA VAL A 67 -10.03 -15.18 8.19
C VAL A 67 -8.70 -14.68 8.74
N LYS A 68 -7.94 -13.93 7.92
CA LYS A 68 -6.68 -13.31 8.34
C LYS A 68 -6.87 -12.39 9.55
N ALA A 69 -7.92 -11.55 9.54
CA ALA A 69 -8.20 -10.63 10.64
C ALA A 69 -8.50 -11.38 11.95
N VAL A 70 -9.28 -12.45 11.90
CA VAL A 70 -9.59 -13.27 13.09
C VAL A 70 -8.32 -13.94 13.63
N VAL A 71 -7.54 -14.56 12.76
CA VAL A 71 -6.28 -15.23 13.14
C VAL A 71 -5.29 -14.23 13.75
N ASP A 72 -5.06 -13.08 13.11
CA ASP A 72 -4.14 -12.06 13.61
C ASP A 72 -4.56 -11.50 14.95
N TYR A 73 -5.86 -11.30 15.16
CA TYR A 73 -6.37 -10.84 16.46
C TYR A 73 -5.98 -11.79 17.59
N TRP A 74 -6.28 -13.09 17.44
CA TRP A 74 -5.95 -14.07 18.47
C TRP A 74 -4.45 -14.23 18.67
N LEU A 75 -3.66 -14.22 17.58
CA LEU A 75 -2.20 -14.25 17.67
C LEU A 75 -1.64 -13.04 18.39
N SER A 76 -2.21 -11.86 18.19
CA SER A 76 -1.78 -10.62 18.88
C SER A 76 -2.11 -10.64 20.37
N VAL A 77 -3.28 -11.15 20.73
CA VAL A 77 -3.66 -11.35 22.14
C VAL A 77 -2.72 -12.37 22.80
N TRP A 78 -2.44 -13.47 22.11
CA TRP A 78 -1.47 -14.46 22.61
C TRP A 78 -0.07 -13.87 22.75
N LEU A 79 0.41 -13.14 21.75
CA LEU A 79 1.71 -12.43 21.77
C LEU A 79 1.84 -11.48 22.95
N SER A 80 0.75 -10.79 23.30
CA SER A 80 0.72 -9.84 24.43
C SER A 80 0.83 -10.55 25.79
N ASN A 81 0.34 -11.78 25.91
CA ASN A 81 0.31 -12.54 27.16
C ASN A 81 1.59 -13.34 27.42
N ILE A 82 2.46 -13.52 26.43
CA ILE A 82 3.72 -14.26 26.59
C ILE A 82 4.73 -13.40 27.35
N ARG A 83 5.20 -13.90 28.51
CA ARG A 83 6.23 -13.22 29.32
C ARG A 83 7.65 -13.44 28.82
N SER A 84 7.93 -14.63 28.23
CA SER A 84 9.27 -14.97 27.73
C SER A 84 9.62 -14.24 26.44
N ARG A 85 10.69 -13.42 26.47
CA ARG A 85 11.16 -12.65 25.31
C ARG A 85 11.48 -13.54 24.09
N SER A 86 12.08 -14.72 24.32
CA SER A 86 12.42 -15.66 23.25
C SER A 86 11.17 -16.21 22.59
N ARG A 87 10.17 -16.67 23.37
CA ARG A 87 8.90 -17.18 22.86
C ARG A 87 8.11 -16.10 22.11
N ARG A 88 8.09 -14.87 22.63
CA ARG A 88 7.48 -13.71 21.96
C ARG A 88 8.11 -13.47 20.59
N ARG A 89 9.46 -13.50 20.55
CA ARG A 89 10.19 -13.31 19.29
C ARG A 89 9.91 -14.44 18.30
N ALA A 90 9.93 -15.69 18.75
CA ALA A 90 9.62 -16.85 17.90
C ALA A 90 8.20 -16.75 17.31
N LEU A 91 7.19 -16.43 18.14
CA LEU A 91 5.81 -16.25 17.65
C LEU A 91 5.71 -15.12 16.64
N LEU A 92 6.34 -13.95 16.89
CA LEU A 92 6.37 -12.86 15.90
C LEU A 92 6.96 -13.31 14.57
N VAL A 93 8.13 -13.98 14.60
CA VAL A 93 8.79 -14.48 13.39
C VAL A 93 7.88 -15.43 12.64
N CYS A 94 7.23 -16.38 13.32
CA CYS A 94 6.25 -17.28 12.72
C CYS A 94 5.09 -16.53 12.07
N CYS A 95 4.51 -15.52 12.75
CA CYS A 95 3.41 -14.69 12.21
C CYS A 95 3.84 -13.94 10.95
N VAL A 96 5.04 -13.35 10.96
CA VAL A 96 5.57 -12.60 9.81
C VAL A 96 5.85 -13.56 8.65
N LEU A 97 6.53 -14.69 8.90
CA LEU A 97 6.82 -15.68 7.86
C LEU A 97 5.55 -16.27 7.26
N LEU A 98 4.54 -16.58 8.08
CA LEU A 98 3.25 -17.06 7.59
C LEU A 98 2.57 -16.00 6.70
N SER A 99 2.51 -14.74 7.14
CA SER A 99 1.86 -13.66 6.40
C SER A 99 2.57 -13.36 5.08
N VAL A 100 3.91 -13.31 5.10
CA VAL A 100 4.73 -13.11 3.90
C VAL A 100 4.70 -14.33 3.00
N GLY A 101 4.73 -15.54 3.57
CA GLY A 101 4.64 -16.80 2.83
C GLY A 101 3.33 -16.91 2.05
N VAL A 102 2.19 -16.59 2.68
CA VAL A 102 0.89 -16.55 2.00
C VAL A 102 0.88 -15.49 0.89
N LEU A 103 1.46 -14.31 1.13
CA LEU A 103 1.57 -13.28 0.08
C LEU A 103 2.41 -13.77 -1.10
N VAL A 104 3.57 -14.35 -0.84
CA VAL A 104 4.47 -14.91 -1.87
C VAL A 104 3.77 -16.02 -2.63
N TRP A 105 3.09 -16.94 -1.92
CA TRP A 105 2.31 -18.00 -2.52
C TRP A 105 1.32 -17.51 -3.58
N PHE A 106 0.51 -16.52 -3.22
CA PHE A 106 -0.48 -15.96 -4.16
C PHE A 106 0.13 -15.12 -5.29
N LYS A 107 1.28 -14.47 -5.04
CA LYS A 107 1.94 -13.63 -6.06
C LYS A 107 2.80 -14.43 -7.04
N CYS A 108 3.44 -15.52 -6.61
CA CYS A 108 4.35 -16.29 -7.46
C CYS A 108 3.64 -17.23 -8.45
N ASP A 109 2.36 -17.03 -8.70
CA ASP A 109 1.56 -17.49 -9.85
C ASP A 109 1.82 -18.95 -10.29
N GLY A 110 1.75 -19.90 -9.38
CA GLY A 110 1.90 -21.31 -9.71
C GLY A 110 3.29 -21.74 -10.25
N GLY A 111 4.11 -20.81 -10.78
CA GLY A 111 5.43 -21.15 -11.33
C GLY A 111 6.38 -21.75 -10.30
N MET A 112 6.36 -21.24 -9.08
CA MET A 112 7.12 -21.82 -7.98
C MET A 112 6.51 -23.17 -7.53
N MET A 113 5.18 -23.26 -7.55
CA MET A 113 4.47 -24.52 -7.28
C MET A 113 4.64 -25.54 -8.38
N GLN A 114 4.68 -25.14 -9.64
CA GLN A 114 4.97 -26.01 -10.76
C GLN A 114 6.40 -26.55 -10.68
N SER A 115 7.35 -25.71 -10.23
CA SER A 115 8.73 -26.15 -9.96
C SER A 115 8.80 -27.11 -8.76
N VAL A 116 8.08 -26.86 -7.68
CA VAL A 116 8.00 -27.77 -6.53
C VAL A 116 7.23 -29.05 -6.90
N ALA A 117 6.13 -28.95 -7.65
CA ALA A 117 5.36 -30.10 -8.12
C ALA A 117 6.18 -30.99 -9.05
N SER A 118 7.01 -30.41 -9.93
CA SER A 118 7.93 -31.17 -10.79
C SER A 118 9.02 -31.90 -10.00
N ILE A 119 9.49 -31.29 -8.89
CA ILE A 119 10.48 -31.94 -7.99
C ILE A 119 9.83 -33.08 -7.18
N VAL A 120 8.58 -32.94 -6.78
CA VAL A 120 7.84 -33.92 -5.96
C VAL A 120 7.09 -34.96 -6.82
N GLY A 121 7.11 -34.82 -8.15
CA GLY A 121 6.43 -35.73 -9.08
C GLY A 121 4.89 -35.61 -9.06
N ALA A 122 4.35 -34.52 -8.55
CA ALA A 122 2.91 -34.32 -8.44
C ALA A 122 2.38 -33.47 -9.64
N ASN A 123 1.46 -34.06 -10.42
CA ASN A 123 0.77 -33.39 -11.51
C ASN A 123 -0.36 -32.49 -10.99
N PHE A 124 -0.03 -31.41 -10.29
CA PHE A 124 -1.00 -30.39 -9.93
C PHE A 124 -1.01 -29.28 -11.00
N ARG A 125 -2.08 -29.20 -11.77
CA ARG A 125 -2.39 -28.00 -12.58
C ARG A 125 -3.12 -26.99 -11.67
N LEU A 126 -2.37 -26.09 -11.06
CA LEU A 126 -2.91 -24.93 -10.32
C LEU A 126 -3.19 -23.78 -11.29
N THR A 127 -4.03 -24.00 -12.31
CA THR A 127 -4.24 -23.06 -13.42
C THR A 127 -5.11 -21.85 -13.05
N ASP A 128 -5.78 -21.84 -11.88
CA ASP A 128 -6.79 -20.81 -11.56
C ASP A 128 -6.71 -20.27 -10.11
N ILE A 129 -5.51 -20.02 -9.59
CA ILE A 129 -5.40 -19.33 -8.31
C ILE A 129 -5.71 -17.84 -8.52
N VAL A 130 -6.92 -17.45 -8.16
CA VAL A 130 -7.29 -16.03 -8.11
C VAL A 130 -6.59 -15.38 -6.92
N VAL A 131 -5.80 -14.34 -7.19
CA VAL A 131 -5.11 -13.58 -6.13
C VAL A 131 -6.14 -12.81 -5.30
N PRO A 132 -6.17 -12.97 -3.96
CA PRO A 132 -7.11 -12.21 -3.14
C PRO A 132 -6.89 -10.70 -3.28
N VAL A 133 -7.96 -9.98 -3.58
CA VAL A 133 -7.91 -8.52 -3.74
C VAL A 133 -7.38 -7.87 -2.46
N GLY A 134 -6.42 -6.95 -2.61
CA GLY A 134 -5.82 -6.22 -1.51
C GLY A 134 -4.83 -7.01 -0.64
N ILE A 135 -4.48 -8.26 -1.01
CA ILE A 135 -3.59 -9.12 -0.20
C ILE A 135 -2.27 -8.42 0.17
N SER A 136 -1.69 -7.66 -0.73
CA SER A 136 -0.45 -6.92 -0.49
C SER A 136 -0.64 -5.84 0.58
N PHE A 137 -1.76 -5.11 0.55
CA PHE A 137 -2.05 -4.01 1.46
C PHE A 137 -2.41 -4.53 2.85
N TYR A 138 -3.34 -5.48 2.96
CA TYR A 138 -3.70 -5.99 4.28
C TYR A 138 -2.58 -6.83 4.91
N THR A 139 -1.70 -7.46 4.13
CA THR A 139 -0.51 -8.15 4.67
C THR A 139 0.45 -7.15 5.31
N PHE A 140 0.75 -6.01 4.68
CA PHE A 140 1.60 -4.98 5.25
C PHE A 140 0.99 -4.37 6.52
N ARG A 141 -0.32 -4.15 6.54
CA ARG A 141 -1.04 -3.68 7.73
C ARG A 141 -0.98 -4.70 8.85
N SER A 142 -1.19 -5.97 8.57
CA SER A 142 -1.09 -7.08 9.51
C SER A 142 0.33 -7.22 10.09
N VAL A 143 1.36 -7.26 9.23
CA VAL A 143 2.76 -7.38 9.66
C VAL A 143 3.17 -6.21 10.54
N SER A 144 2.87 -4.96 10.13
CA SER A 144 3.18 -3.80 10.95
C SER A 144 2.47 -3.84 12.29
N TYR A 145 1.20 -4.23 12.33
CA TYR A 145 0.44 -4.40 13.56
C TYR A 145 1.09 -5.41 14.52
N MET A 146 1.45 -6.61 14.04
CA MET A 146 2.08 -7.64 14.87
C MET A 146 3.45 -7.18 15.41
N VAL A 147 4.24 -6.48 14.58
CA VAL A 147 5.52 -5.91 15.01
C VAL A 147 5.33 -4.81 16.06
N ASP A 148 4.32 -3.95 15.90
CA ASP A 148 4.05 -2.84 16.83
C ASP A 148 3.50 -3.35 18.18
N VAL A 149 2.68 -4.41 18.19
CA VAL A 149 2.29 -5.13 19.41
C VAL A 149 3.52 -5.76 20.09
N TYR A 150 4.40 -6.41 19.33
CA TYR A 150 5.63 -6.98 19.90
C TYR A 150 6.54 -5.92 20.51
N ARG A 151 6.68 -4.76 19.85
CA ARG A 151 7.50 -3.63 20.34
C ARG A 151 6.86 -2.89 21.51
N GLY A 152 5.59 -3.12 21.80
CA GLY A 152 4.83 -2.39 22.81
C GLY A 152 4.44 -0.97 22.38
N VAL A 153 4.50 -0.67 21.07
CA VAL A 153 4.03 0.61 20.50
C VAL A 153 2.51 0.73 20.64
N ILE A 154 1.81 -0.39 20.48
CA ILE A 154 0.37 -0.50 20.67
C ILE A 154 0.03 -1.70 21.55
N ILE A 155 -1.10 -1.59 22.23
CA ILE A 155 -1.71 -2.70 22.95
C ILE A 155 -2.70 -3.38 22.02
N ALA A 156 -2.75 -4.72 22.01
CA ALA A 156 -3.75 -5.46 21.24
C ALA A 156 -5.17 -4.99 21.64
N PRO A 157 -6.05 -4.70 20.67
CA PRO A 157 -7.37 -4.16 20.95
C PRO A 157 -8.20 -5.14 21.77
N ARG A 158 -8.99 -4.61 22.71
CA ARG A 158 -9.84 -5.44 23.60
C ARG A 158 -10.95 -6.16 22.84
N ARG A 159 -11.39 -5.60 21.70
CA ARG A 159 -12.49 -6.14 20.91
C ARG A 159 -11.99 -6.60 19.56
N MET A 160 -12.31 -7.81 19.19
CA MET A 160 -11.99 -8.36 17.86
C MET A 160 -12.56 -7.50 16.73
N LEU A 161 -13.74 -6.91 16.93
CA LEU A 161 -14.38 -6.04 15.94
C LEU A 161 -13.51 -4.82 15.59
N ASP A 162 -12.77 -4.24 16.54
CA ASP A 162 -11.87 -3.10 16.27
C ASP A 162 -10.75 -3.50 15.30
N TYR A 163 -10.19 -4.69 15.48
CA TYR A 163 -9.15 -5.19 14.57
C TYR A 163 -9.69 -5.62 13.21
N VAL A 164 -10.83 -6.33 13.19
CA VAL A 164 -11.51 -6.71 11.95
C VAL A 164 -11.86 -5.45 11.15
N PHE A 165 -12.45 -4.43 11.80
CA PHE A 165 -12.73 -3.14 11.17
C PHE A 165 -11.47 -2.51 10.59
N TYR A 166 -10.36 -2.47 11.33
CA TYR A 166 -9.09 -1.94 10.84
C TYR A 166 -8.60 -2.68 9.60
N LEU A 167 -8.56 -4.01 9.62
CA LEU A 167 -7.97 -4.79 8.53
C LEU A 167 -8.83 -4.84 7.29
N THR A 168 -10.17 -4.85 7.45
CA THR A 168 -11.13 -4.93 6.34
C THR A 168 -11.59 -3.56 5.83
N TYR A 169 -11.14 -2.45 6.41
CA TYR A 169 -11.62 -1.09 6.10
C TYR A 169 -11.56 -0.77 4.62
N PHE A 170 -12.75 -0.71 3.96
CA PHE A 170 -12.89 -0.72 2.50
C PHE A 170 -12.17 0.42 1.78
N PRO A 171 -12.09 1.68 2.30
CA PRO A 171 -11.43 2.75 1.56
C PRO A 171 -9.94 2.48 1.27
N VAL A 172 -9.30 1.63 2.08
CA VAL A 172 -7.87 1.27 1.93
C VAL A 172 -7.65 -0.24 1.85
N LEU A 173 -8.69 -1.00 1.55
CA LEU A 173 -8.58 -2.46 1.47
C LEU A 173 -7.81 -2.90 0.23
N VAL A 174 -8.11 -2.32 -0.91
CA VAL A 174 -7.55 -2.72 -2.22
C VAL A 174 -6.35 -1.87 -2.61
N ALA A 175 -6.45 -0.57 -2.44
CA ALA A 175 -5.42 0.41 -2.78
C ALA A 175 -5.48 1.59 -1.80
N GLY A 176 -4.54 2.53 -1.92
CA GLY A 176 -4.49 3.73 -1.08
C GLY A 176 -3.34 3.72 -0.07
N PRO A 177 -3.39 4.57 0.96
CA PRO A 177 -2.34 4.61 1.97
C PRO A 177 -2.28 3.33 2.82
N ILE A 178 -1.05 2.86 3.11
CA ILE A 178 -0.83 1.77 4.08
C ILE A 178 -0.95 2.35 5.48
N VAL A 179 -2.13 2.19 6.07
CA VAL A 179 -2.47 2.78 7.37
C VAL A 179 -1.89 1.92 8.50
N ARG A 180 -1.29 2.57 9.52
CA ARG A 180 -0.78 1.88 10.70
C ARG A 180 -1.83 1.81 11.80
N ALA A 181 -1.83 0.70 12.52
CA ALA A 181 -2.75 0.50 13.64
C ALA A 181 -2.55 1.56 14.74
N ALA A 182 -1.31 1.99 14.99
CA ALA A 182 -0.97 3.05 15.94
C ALA A 182 -1.61 4.41 15.61
N GLU A 183 -1.86 4.69 14.32
CA GLU A 183 -2.51 5.92 13.85
C GLU A 183 -4.03 5.76 13.76
N PHE A 184 -4.50 4.53 13.54
CA PHE A 184 -5.91 4.22 13.29
C PHE A 184 -6.73 4.00 14.56
N PHE A 185 -6.24 3.17 15.50
CA PHE A 185 -7.00 2.80 16.70
C PHE A 185 -7.36 3.98 17.62
N PRO A 186 -6.47 4.96 17.86
CA PRO A 186 -6.83 6.12 18.69
C PRO A 186 -8.03 6.89 18.13
N GLN A 187 -8.19 6.92 16.81
CA GLN A 187 -9.34 7.56 16.16
C GLN A 187 -10.65 6.80 16.38
N LEU A 188 -10.59 5.50 16.72
CA LEU A 188 -11.77 4.71 17.03
C LEU A 188 -12.24 4.89 18.47
N GLU A 189 -11.36 5.24 19.38
CA GLU A 189 -11.66 5.32 20.82
C GLU A 189 -12.28 6.67 21.23
N GLY A 190 -12.03 7.72 20.47
CA GLY A 190 -12.51 9.07 20.76
C GLY A 190 -13.99 9.29 20.39
N ASN A 191 -14.51 10.41 20.90
CA ASN A 191 -15.84 10.91 20.52
C ASN A 191 -15.73 11.55 19.12
N ARG A 192 -15.78 10.71 18.08
CA ARG A 192 -15.64 11.15 16.70
C ARG A 192 -16.75 12.15 16.36
N ARG A 193 -16.39 13.30 15.83
CA ARG A 193 -17.34 14.26 15.28
C ARG A 193 -16.99 14.51 13.83
N ILE A 194 -17.91 14.17 12.94
CA ILE A 194 -17.82 14.60 11.55
C ILE A 194 -18.24 16.06 11.51
N THR A 195 -17.29 16.93 11.20
CA THR A 195 -17.57 18.37 11.06
C THR A 195 -17.86 18.71 9.61
N PRO A 196 -18.66 19.77 9.33
CA PRO A 196 -18.89 20.22 7.95
C PRO A 196 -17.59 20.45 7.15
N PRO A 197 -16.52 21.07 7.71
CA PRO A 197 -15.25 21.21 7.00
C PRO A 197 -14.61 19.86 6.62
N MET A 198 -14.70 18.84 7.47
CA MET A 198 -14.20 17.49 7.14
C MET A 198 -14.99 16.88 5.99
N LEU A 199 -16.32 17.03 6.00
CA LEU A 199 -17.18 16.53 4.95
C LEU A 199 -16.87 17.19 3.60
N TYR A 200 -16.83 18.52 3.57
CA TYR A 200 -16.50 19.26 2.34
C TYR A 200 -15.09 18.94 1.82
N ALA A 201 -14.10 18.90 2.69
CA ALA A 201 -12.73 18.56 2.31
C ALA A 201 -12.64 17.10 1.81
N GLY A 202 -13.40 16.17 2.42
CA GLY A 202 -13.48 14.79 1.98
C GLY A 202 -14.09 14.67 0.58
N LEU A 203 -15.24 15.30 0.35
CA LEU A 203 -15.91 15.31 -0.95
C LEU A 203 -15.02 15.96 -2.03
N PHE A 204 -14.37 17.08 -1.73
CA PHE A 204 -13.42 17.74 -2.64
C PHE A 204 -12.27 16.81 -3.03
N LEU A 205 -11.70 16.07 -2.06
CA LEU A 205 -10.64 15.10 -2.34
C LEU A 205 -11.12 13.95 -3.21
N MET A 206 -12.34 13.44 -2.97
CA MET A 206 -12.94 12.38 -3.82
C MET A 206 -13.10 12.86 -5.26
N MET A 207 -13.69 14.05 -5.46
CA MET A 207 -13.84 14.64 -6.80
C MET A 207 -12.50 14.86 -7.50
N LYS A 208 -11.52 15.42 -6.79
CA LYS A 208 -10.16 15.61 -7.30
C LYS A 208 -9.50 14.30 -7.67
N GLY A 209 -9.68 13.26 -6.86
CA GLY A 209 -9.18 11.91 -7.12
C GLY A 209 -9.81 11.29 -8.36
N LEU A 210 -11.12 11.44 -8.52
CA LEU A 210 -11.86 10.98 -9.70
C LEU A 210 -11.37 11.68 -10.98
N LEU A 211 -11.21 13.00 -10.96
CA LEU A 211 -10.67 13.73 -12.11
C LEU A 211 -9.27 13.24 -12.50
N LYS A 212 -8.40 12.99 -11.52
CA LYS A 212 -7.07 12.45 -11.79
C LYS A 212 -7.13 11.07 -12.43
N LYS A 213 -7.96 10.16 -11.88
CA LYS A 213 -8.04 8.77 -12.30
C LYS A 213 -8.83 8.65 -13.60
N ALA A 214 -10.13 8.92 -13.58
CA ALA A 214 -11.04 8.61 -14.68
C ALA A 214 -10.87 9.56 -15.88
N VAL A 215 -10.50 10.84 -15.65
CA VAL A 215 -10.40 11.79 -16.76
C VAL A 215 -8.99 11.86 -17.33
N VAL A 216 -7.95 11.96 -16.46
CA VAL A 216 -6.60 12.23 -16.99
C VAL A 216 -5.79 10.94 -17.13
N ALA A 217 -5.72 10.09 -16.08
CA ALA A 217 -4.88 8.90 -16.13
C ALA A 217 -5.39 7.87 -17.16
N ASP A 218 -6.70 7.60 -17.18
CA ASP A 218 -7.29 6.62 -18.09
C ASP A 218 -7.26 7.12 -19.55
N TYR A 219 -7.37 8.43 -19.78
CA TYR A 219 -7.17 9.00 -21.11
C TYR A 219 -5.73 8.83 -21.59
N LEU A 220 -4.73 9.15 -20.74
CA LEU A 220 -3.32 8.92 -21.06
C LEU A 220 -3.01 7.44 -21.30
N ALA A 221 -3.66 6.54 -20.57
CA ALA A 221 -3.49 5.11 -20.72
C ALA A 221 -3.82 4.62 -22.14
N GLN A 222 -4.83 5.21 -22.79
CA GLN A 222 -5.23 4.81 -24.15
C GLN A 222 -4.07 4.99 -25.15
N PHE A 223 -3.42 6.15 -25.14
CA PHE A 223 -2.26 6.39 -25.99
C PHE A 223 -1.04 5.55 -25.61
N ASN A 224 -0.73 5.51 -24.30
CA ASN A 224 0.43 4.81 -23.81
C ASN A 224 0.37 3.31 -24.12
N ASN A 225 -0.81 2.68 -23.94
CA ASN A 225 -1.01 1.26 -24.24
C ASN A 225 -0.81 0.97 -25.73
N LEU A 226 -1.34 1.82 -26.62
CA LEU A 226 -1.14 1.65 -28.07
C LEU A 226 0.35 1.60 -28.44
N VAL A 227 1.16 2.49 -27.87
CA VAL A 227 2.60 2.55 -28.16
C VAL A 227 3.35 1.38 -27.52
N PHE A 228 3.04 1.04 -26.25
CA PHE A 228 3.75 -0.03 -25.53
C PHE A 228 3.38 -1.43 -26.02
N ASP A 229 2.16 -1.64 -26.50
CA ASP A 229 1.73 -2.93 -27.04
C ASP A 229 2.35 -3.22 -28.43
N ASN A 230 2.71 -2.18 -29.20
CA ASN A 230 3.35 -2.31 -30.51
C ASN A 230 4.46 -1.25 -30.72
N PRO A 231 5.56 -1.28 -29.96
CA PRO A 231 6.59 -0.24 -30.01
C PRO A 231 7.30 -0.12 -31.37
N ALA A 232 7.32 -1.19 -32.17
CA ALA A 232 7.91 -1.19 -33.50
C ALA A 232 7.07 -0.40 -34.53
N GLY A 233 5.79 -0.16 -34.27
CA GLY A 233 4.88 0.60 -35.13
C GLY A 233 4.94 2.13 -34.94
N TYR A 234 5.74 2.61 -33.99
CA TYR A 234 5.80 4.02 -33.61
C TYR A 234 7.21 4.61 -33.74
N SER A 235 7.29 5.92 -33.98
CA SER A 235 8.56 6.65 -34.04
C SER A 235 9.19 6.82 -32.65
N GLY A 236 10.49 7.12 -32.61
CA GLY A 236 11.19 7.41 -31.35
C GLY A 236 10.59 8.60 -30.58
N THR A 237 10.02 9.58 -31.28
CA THR A 237 9.33 10.73 -30.66
C THR A 237 8.05 10.28 -29.97
N GLU A 238 7.24 9.44 -30.60
CA GLU A 238 6.01 8.89 -30.02
C GLU A 238 6.32 7.98 -28.83
N ALA A 239 7.38 7.16 -28.91
CA ALA A 239 7.86 6.35 -27.80
C ALA A 239 8.31 7.23 -26.60
N LEU A 240 8.99 8.35 -26.86
CA LEU A 240 9.35 9.31 -25.80
C LEU A 240 8.12 9.97 -25.16
N LEU A 241 7.15 10.38 -25.98
CA LEU A 241 5.89 10.94 -25.48
C LEU A 241 5.10 9.92 -24.65
N ALA A 242 5.06 8.66 -25.07
CA ALA A 242 4.44 7.58 -24.31
C ALA A 242 5.15 7.34 -22.97
N LEU A 243 6.48 7.42 -22.92
CA LEU A 243 7.25 7.30 -21.67
C LEU A 243 6.93 8.43 -20.69
N LEU A 244 6.87 9.68 -21.17
CA LEU A 244 6.48 10.83 -20.36
C LEU A 244 5.01 10.74 -19.93
N GLY A 245 4.14 10.35 -20.88
CA GLY A 245 2.72 10.09 -20.62
C GLY A 245 2.50 9.01 -19.56
N TYR A 246 3.24 7.91 -19.63
CA TYR A 246 3.20 6.84 -18.62
C TYR A 246 3.65 7.31 -17.25
N SER A 247 4.68 8.15 -17.18
CA SER A 247 5.13 8.75 -15.92
C SER A 247 4.04 9.61 -15.28
N ALA A 248 3.30 10.39 -16.07
CA ALA A 248 2.15 11.15 -15.60
C ALA A 248 0.99 10.24 -15.24
N GLN A 249 0.68 9.24 -16.07
CA GLN A 249 -0.38 8.25 -15.86
C GLN A 249 -0.24 7.55 -14.52
N ILE A 250 0.91 6.92 -14.23
CA ILE A 250 1.12 6.17 -12.99
C ILE A 250 0.99 7.05 -11.73
N TYR A 251 1.41 8.31 -11.82
CA TYR A 251 1.25 9.27 -10.74
C TYR A 251 -0.21 9.68 -10.54
N LEU A 252 -0.90 10.02 -11.61
CA LEU A 252 -2.29 10.49 -11.54
C LEU A 252 -3.24 9.36 -11.17
N ASP A 253 -3.02 8.17 -11.70
CA ASP A 253 -3.77 6.97 -11.35
C ASP A 253 -3.68 6.68 -9.85
N PHE A 254 -2.48 6.49 -9.33
CA PHE A 254 -2.31 6.08 -7.93
C PHE A 254 -2.54 7.23 -6.93
N SER A 255 -2.20 8.47 -7.27
CA SER A 255 -2.56 9.61 -6.42
C SER A 255 -4.06 9.90 -6.45
N GLY A 256 -4.74 9.62 -7.56
CA GLY A 256 -6.19 9.68 -7.67
C GLY A 256 -6.87 8.70 -6.72
N TYR A 257 -6.46 7.45 -6.73
CA TYR A 257 -6.91 6.45 -5.76
C TYR A 257 -6.68 6.86 -4.32
N SER A 258 -5.48 7.36 -4.02
CA SER A 258 -5.15 7.81 -2.67
C SER A 258 -6.03 8.97 -2.23
N ASP A 259 -6.30 9.94 -3.11
CA ASP A 259 -7.19 11.07 -2.83
C ASP A 259 -8.64 10.59 -2.58
N ILE A 260 -9.16 9.63 -3.37
CA ILE A 260 -10.48 9.03 -3.17
C ILE A 260 -10.54 8.32 -1.81
N ALA A 261 -9.56 7.48 -1.49
CA ALA A 261 -9.52 6.74 -0.22
C ALA A 261 -9.46 7.65 1.00
N ILE A 262 -8.61 8.69 0.95
CA ILE A 262 -8.47 9.70 2.01
C ILE A 262 -9.78 10.51 2.12
N GLY A 263 -10.35 10.92 0.99
CA GLY A 263 -11.60 11.66 0.93
C GLY A 263 -12.76 10.88 1.55
N MET A 264 -12.97 9.63 1.13
CA MET A 264 -13.99 8.73 1.71
C MET A 264 -13.78 8.56 3.21
N SER A 265 -12.56 8.29 3.64
CA SER A 265 -12.28 8.10 5.07
C SER A 265 -12.56 9.36 5.88
N ARG A 266 -12.22 10.53 5.35
CA ARG A 266 -12.49 11.81 5.99
C ARG A 266 -13.98 12.09 6.13
N THR A 267 -14.80 11.73 5.13
CA THR A 267 -16.27 11.84 5.25
C THR A 267 -16.85 10.86 6.29
N LEU A 268 -16.13 9.79 6.61
CA LEU A 268 -16.47 8.84 7.69
C LEU A 268 -15.85 9.24 9.05
N GLY A 269 -15.20 10.40 9.15
CA GLY A 269 -14.57 10.88 10.38
C GLY A 269 -13.25 10.17 10.73
N ILE A 270 -12.56 9.60 9.75
CA ILE A 270 -11.25 8.94 9.91
C ILE A 270 -10.23 9.65 9.03
N GLU A 271 -9.16 10.15 9.64
CA GLU A 271 -8.04 10.76 8.93
C GLU A 271 -7.03 9.69 8.53
N LEU A 272 -6.65 9.68 7.25
CA LEU A 272 -5.63 8.80 6.72
C LEU A 272 -4.36 9.58 6.37
N PRO A 273 -3.17 8.94 6.41
CA PRO A 273 -1.93 9.60 6.02
C PRO A 273 -1.91 9.93 4.54
N LEU A 274 -1.21 11.03 4.19
CA LEU A 274 -0.97 11.39 2.80
C LEU A 274 -0.03 10.37 2.14
N ASN A 275 -0.32 10.03 0.88
CA ASN A 275 0.48 9.10 0.10
C ASN A 275 1.39 9.80 -0.93
N PHE A 276 1.01 11.01 -1.38
CA PHE A 276 1.77 11.78 -2.36
C PHE A 276 1.85 13.27 -1.97
N ARG A 277 3.04 13.87 -2.19
CA ARG A 277 3.29 15.31 -1.98
C ARG A 277 4.10 15.88 -3.14
N SER A 278 3.47 16.03 -4.31
CA SER A 278 4.11 16.57 -5.53
C SER A 278 5.50 15.94 -5.81
N PRO A 279 5.61 14.63 -6.05
CA PRO A 279 6.89 13.91 -6.10
C PRO A 279 7.80 14.39 -7.25
N TYR A 280 7.24 14.81 -8.38
CA TYR A 280 8.02 15.28 -9.53
C TYR A 280 8.64 16.69 -9.35
N LYS A 281 8.35 17.38 -8.23
CA LYS A 281 9.07 18.59 -7.82
C LYS A 281 10.33 18.30 -7.00
N SER A 282 10.69 17.03 -6.81
CA SER A 282 11.84 16.61 -6.03
C SER A 282 13.15 16.97 -6.74
N VAL A 283 14.11 17.48 -5.99
CA VAL A 283 15.47 17.80 -6.48
C VAL A 283 16.48 16.69 -6.21
N SER A 284 16.04 15.57 -5.64
CA SER A 284 16.87 14.42 -5.33
C SER A 284 16.04 13.14 -5.22
N ILE A 285 16.69 11.97 -5.45
CA ILE A 285 15.99 10.68 -5.33
C ILE A 285 15.54 10.39 -3.89
N THR A 286 16.29 10.86 -2.88
CA THR A 286 15.86 10.77 -1.48
C THR A 286 14.60 11.60 -1.22
N GLU A 287 14.51 12.79 -1.77
CA GLU A 287 13.33 13.65 -1.65
C GLU A 287 12.15 13.05 -2.44
N PHE A 288 12.42 12.48 -3.62
CA PHE A 288 11.41 11.77 -4.41
C PHE A 288 10.71 10.70 -3.55
N TRP A 289 11.44 9.80 -2.91
CA TRP A 289 10.88 8.75 -2.05
C TRP A 289 10.24 9.26 -0.76
N ARG A 290 10.53 10.48 -0.33
CA ARG A 290 9.81 11.16 0.77
C ARG A 290 8.47 11.75 0.33
N ARG A 291 8.25 11.89 -0.98
CA ARG A 291 7.06 12.49 -1.58
C ARG A 291 6.21 11.50 -2.39
N TRP A 292 6.81 10.41 -2.83
CA TRP A 292 6.20 9.32 -3.57
C TRP A 292 5.84 8.16 -2.65
N HIS A 293 4.58 7.68 -2.72
CA HIS A 293 4.08 6.53 -1.95
C HIS A 293 4.57 6.54 -0.50
N ILE A 294 4.29 7.65 0.20
CA ILE A 294 4.87 7.99 1.51
C ILE A 294 4.59 6.88 2.53
N SER A 295 3.39 6.31 2.50
CA SER A 295 3.00 5.24 3.42
C SER A 295 3.83 3.96 3.22
N LEU A 296 4.11 3.57 1.97
CA LEU A 296 5.00 2.44 1.66
C LEU A 296 6.45 2.76 2.03
N SER A 297 6.96 3.92 1.61
CA SER A 297 8.34 4.35 1.88
C SER A 297 8.64 4.41 3.38
N SER A 298 7.70 4.91 4.18
CA SER A 298 7.82 4.92 5.63
C SER A 298 7.69 3.51 6.23
N TRP A 299 6.83 2.66 5.66
CA TRP A 299 6.71 1.26 6.09
C TRP A 299 8.03 0.49 5.86
N LEU A 300 8.59 0.56 4.66
CA LEU A 300 9.87 -0.07 4.32
C LEU A 300 11.01 0.42 5.21
N ARG A 301 11.05 1.73 5.50
CA ARG A 301 12.01 2.32 6.43
C ARG A 301 11.89 1.72 7.84
N ASP A 302 10.67 1.67 8.40
CA ASP A 302 10.47 1.38 9.82
C ASP A 302 10.45 -0.11 10.15
N TYR A 303 10.06 -0.95 9.17
CA TYR A 303 9.94 -2.41 9.36
C TYR A 303 11.02 -3.23 8.64
N ILE A 304 11.81 -2.63 7.74
CA ILE A 304 12.92 -3.30 7.06
C ILE A 304 14.24 -2.56 7.29
N TYR A 305 14.34 -1.31 6.86
CA TYR A 305 15.61 -0.59 6.87
C TYR A 305 16.16 -0.36 8.30
N ILE A 306 15.34 0.15 9.21
CA ILE A 306 15.74 0.40 10.60
C ILE A 306 16.06 -0.90 11.36
N PRO A 307 15.29 -1.99 11.28
CA PRO A 307 15.63 -3.27 11.91
C PRO A 307 16.92 -3.89 11.40
N LEU A 308 17.31 -3.65 10.15
CA LEU A 308 18.61 -4.07 9.58
C LEU A 308 19.80 -3.25 10.09
N GLY A 309 19.53 -2.23 10.93
CA GLY A 309 20.53 -1.31 11.49
C GLY A 309 20.54 0.09 10.85
N GLY A 310 19.76 0.30 9.79
CA GLY A 310 19.60 1.60 9.15
C GLY A 310 20.93 2.20 8.67
N SER A 311 21.18 3.46 9.05
CA SER A 311 22.41 4.20 8.73
C SER A 311 23.50 4.11 9.83
N ARG A 312 23.26 3.36 10.92
CA ARG A 312 24.13 3.36 12.11
C ARG A 312 25.23 2.29 12.07
N CYS A 313 25.21 1.39 11.10
CA CYS A 313 26.09 0.22 11.01
C CYS A 313 27.27 0.39 10.05
N GLY A 314 27.76 1.62 9.84
CA GLY A 314 28.85 1.91 8.91
C GLY A 314 28.41 2.02 7.45
N ARG A 315 29.33 2.50 6.59
CA ARG A 315 29.01 2.89 5.19
C ARG A 315 28.56 1.71 4.33
N TRP A 316 29.25 0.60 4.39
CA TRP A 316 28.95 -0.58 3.55
C TRP A 316 27.62 -1.23 3.94
N ARG A 317 27.39 -1.42 5.24
CA ARG A 317 26.14 -1.99 5.73
C ARG A 317 24.95 -1.08 5.42
N THR A 318 25.12 0.24 5.51
CA THR A 318 24.07 1.20 5.10
C THR A 318 23.71 1.08 3.62
N ARG A 319 24.72 0.93 2.73
CA ARG A 319 24.47 0.73 1.28
C ARG A 319 23.73 -0.56 1.02
N PHE A 320 24.15 -1.66 1.65
CA PHE A 320 23.47 -2.95 1.58
C PHE A 320 22.03 -2.86 2.08
N ASN A 321 21.77 -2.22 3.23
CA ASN A 321 20.45 -2.04 3.79
C ASN A 321 19.52 -1.26 2.85
N LEU A 322 20.04 -0.21 2.17
CA LEU A 322 19.29 0.54 1.17
C LEU A 322 18.92 -0.33 -0.03
N LEU A 323 19.89 -1.04 -0.61
CA LEU A 323 19.66 -1.93 -1.76
C LEU A 323 18.66 -3.02 -1.42
N LEU A 324 18.82 -3.70 -0.28
CA LEU A 324 17.92 -4.76 0.16
C LEU A 324 16.50 -4.23 0.40
N THR A 325 16.38 -3.06 1.05
CA THR A 325 15.07 -2.44 1.31
C THR A 325 14.34 -2.11 0.01
N MET A 326 15.06 -1.56 -0.98
CA MET A 326 14.46 -1.21 -2.26
C MET A 326 14.19 -2.45 -3.12
N ALA A 327 15.03 -3.48 -3.06
CA ALA A 327 14.76 -4.78 -3.71
C ALA A 327 13.49 -5.44 -3.17
N VAL A 328 13.29 -5.43 -1.83
CA VAL A 328 12.05 -5.94 -1.21
C VAL A 328 10.85 -5.09 -1.63
N GLY A 329 11.00 -3.76 -1.69
CA GLY A 329 9.97 -2.87 -2.22
C GLY A 329 9.60 -3.18 -3.67
N GLY A 330 10.60 -3.45 -4.52
CA GLY A 330 10.39 -3.90 -5.90
C GLY A 330 9.66 -5.25 -5.97
N ALA A 331 10.13 -6.27 -5.27
CA ALA A 331 9.50 -7.59 -5.20
C ALA A 331 8.06 -7.54 -4.68
N TRP A 332 7.74 -6.56 -3.84
CA TRP A 332 6.37 -6.33 -3.39
C TRP A 332 5.44 -5.87 -4.52
N HIS A 333 5.91 -5.12 -5.49
CA HIS A 333 5.10 -4.67 -6.64
C HIS A 333 4.70 -5.82 -7.56
N GLY A 334 5.56 -6.82 -7.76
CA GLY A 334 5.23 -7.96 -8.60
C GLY A 334 6.24 -9.11 -8.48
N ALA A 335 5.82 -10.31 -8.87
CA ALA A 335 6.66 -11.51 -8.84
C ALA A 335 7.72 -11.56 -9.96
N GLY A 336 7.60 -10.71 -10.98
CA GLY A 336 8.56 -10.64 -12.09
C GLY A 336 9.92 -10.12 -11.64
N PHE A 337 11.00 -10.73 -12.16
CA PHE A 337 12.38 -10.29 -11.89
C PHE A 337 12.60 -8.80 -12.25
N THR A 338 11.88 -8.30 -13.23
CA THR A 338 11.91 -6.88 -13.65
C THR A 338 11.58 -5.91 -12.50
N PHE A 339 10.65 -6.27 -11.61
CA PHE A 339 10.33 -5.46 -10.43
C PHE A 339 11.47 -5.41 -9.41
N VAL A 340 12.19 -6.53 -9.24
CA VAL A 340 13.38 -6.57 -8.38
C VAL A 340 14.48 -5.70 -8.96
N VAL A 341 14.71 -5.78 -10.29
CA VAL A 341 15.69 -4.92 -11.00
C VAL A 341 15.30 -3.45 -10.87
N TRP A 342 14.01 -3.12 -11.04
CA TRP A 342 13.49 -1.76 -10.82
C TRP A 342 13.78 -1.27 -9.39
N GLY A 343 13.49 -2.09 -8.38
CA GLY A 343 13.80 -1.75 -6.98
C GLY A 343 15.30 -1.55 -6.75
N LEU A 344 16.15 -2.43 -7.28
CA LEU A 344 17.60 -2.32 -7.19
C LEU A 344 18.13 -1.05 -7.89
N ALA A 345 17.57 -0.67 -9.05
CA ALA A 345 17.95 0.58 -9.74
C ALA A 345 17.68 1.80 -8.86
N HIS A 346 16.51 1.88 -8.22
CA HIS A 346 16.21 2.94 -7.26
C HIS A 346 17.09 2.89 -6.02
N GLY A 347 17.38 1.69 -5.50
CA GLY A 347 18.32 1.49 -4.41
C GLY A 347 19.75 1.96 -4.75
N MET A 348 20.20 1.66 -5.97
CA MET A 348 21.48 2.12 -6.47
C MET A 348 21.53 3.65 -6.60
N ALA A 349 20.48 4.28 -7.13
CA ALA A 349 20.39 5.73 -7.21
C ALA A 349 20.48 6.40 -5.83
N LEU A 350 19.84 5.82 -4.79
CA LEU A 350 19.96 6.29 -3.40
C LEU A 350 21.40 6.12 -2.86
N VAL A 351 22.06 5.00 -3.16
CA VAL A 351 23.45 4.74 -2.76
C VAL A 351 24.41 5.73 -3.42
N VAL A 352 24.27 5.97 -4.72
CA VAL A 352 25.05 6.94 -5.49
C VAL A 352 24.84 8.34 -4.92
N GLN A 353 23.61 8.79 -4.77
CA GLN A 353 23.31 10.10 -4.17
C GLN A 353 23.97 10.24 -2.79
N LYS A 354 23.88 9.21 -1.93
CA LYS A 354 24.47 9.25 -0.59
C LYS A 354 26.01 9.29 -0.64
N ALA A 355 26.62 8.64 -1.62
CA ALA A 355 28.08 8.67 -1.81
C ALA A 355 28.56 10.05 -2.25
N PHE A 356 27.81 10.75 -3.11
CA PHE A 356 28.17 12.07 -3.63
C PHE A 356 27.69 13.24 -2.76
N SER A 357 26.81 13.01 -1.77
CA SER A 357 26.26 14.08 -0.91
C SER A 357 27.33 14.93 -0.20
N PRO A 358 28.48 14.39 0.28
CA PRO A 358 29.53 15.22 0.88
C PRO A 358 30.22 16.16 -0.12
N LEU A 359 30.36 15.72 -1.37
CA LEU A 359 30.93 16.56 -2.43
C LEU A 359 29.99 17.71 -2.80
N VAL A 360 28.70 17.40 -2.98
CA VAL A 360 27.67 18.39 -3.29
C VAL A 360 27.51 19.42 -2.18
N SER A 361 27.60 19.01 -0.91
CA SER A 361 27.55 19.95 0.23
C SER A 361 28.73 20.90 0.25
N ARG A 362 29.94 20.44 -0.10
CA ARG A 362 31.15 21.28 -0.21
C ARG A 362 31.02 22.32 -1.33
N LEU A 363 30.41 21.94 -2.47
CA LEU A 363 30.21 22.84 -3.61
C LEU A 363 29.11 23.90 -3.36
N ARG A 364 28.16 23.62 -2.46
CA ARG A 364 27.07 24.56 -2.09
C ARG A 364 27.44 25.54 -0.96
N ALA A 365 28.52 25.31 -0.23
CA ALA A 365 28.95 26.12 0.91
C ALA A 365 29.33 27.59 0.60
N PRO A 366 29.78 28.00 -0.61
CA PRO A 366 30.19 29.37 -0.87
C PRO A 366 29.10 30.40 -1.08
N ARG A 367 27.82 29.99 -1.18
CA ARG A 367 26.72 30.91 -1.53
C ARG A 367 26.16 31.75 -0.37
N GLN A 368 26.52 31.47 0.87
CA GLN A 368 26.05 32.23 2.05
C GLN A 368 26.95 33.41 2.44
N VAL A 369 28.12 33.59 1.82
CA VAL A 369 29.07 34.68 2.18
C VAL A 369 28.79 35.97 1.39
N TRP A 370 27.95 35.97 0.36
CA TRP A 370 27.72 37.14 -0.52
C TRP A 370 26.40 37.92 -0.30
N ILE A 371 25.64 37.60 0.77
CA ILE A 371 24.37 38.34 1.08
C ILE A 371 24.50 39.16 2.38
N ALA A 372 25.67 39.26 2.98
CA ALA A 372 25.93 40.03 4.19
C ALA A 372 27.11 41.03 3.99
N ALA A 373 27.12 41.76 2.87
CA ALA A 373 27.99 42.92 2.67
C ALA A 373 27.16 44.01 1.97
#